data_1419c30f376560567e343fb1fb5ce035
#
_entry.id   1419c30f376560567e343fb1fb5ce035
#
_cell.length_a   1.000
_cell.length_b   1.000
_cell.length_c   1.000
_cell.angle_alpha   90.00
_cell.angle_beta   90.00
_cell.angle_gamma   90.00
#
_symmetry.space_group_name_H-M   'P 1'
#
loop_
_entity.id
_entity.type
_entity.pdbx_description
1 polymer ?
#
loop_
_entity_poly.entity_id
_entity_poly.type
_entity_poly.pdbx_seq_one_letter_code
_entity_poly.pdbx_strand_id
1 'polypeptide(L)'
;MSSETAFNYKDKAATKLSDDFKRKFTVNIKGKDAIKLEGLTAIAHEKGMWKFETEIIQFPADSNQWTAICKTTVGGYDYDPVTDKLREVVYSDIGDANVNNCTKMVAAAYIRMASTRSQARALRKYTNIDLVCTSEMDSVTEDAPEPQISMEQLTEVKNLIKAKNIDSVAFGNMLFTMFNHQNYMQLTVNQGNTLIATLQAYVAPNSSQT
;
A
#
# COMPACT_ATOMS: atom_id res chain seq x y z
N MET A 1 17.87 6.27 34.81
CA MET A 1 16.87 5.98 33.75
C MET A 1 16.96 4.49 33.49
N SER A 2 16.04 3.72 34.06
CA SER A 2 15.98 2.27 33.89
C SER A 2 15.51 1.98 32.47
N SER A 3 16.31 1.24 31.70
CA SER A 3 15.94 0.73 30.38
C SER A 3 14.81 -0.31 30.53
N GLU A 4 13.57 0.09 30.28
CA GLU A 4 12.39 -0.75 30.46
C GLU A 4 12.19 -1.83 29.38
N THR A 5 13.15 -2.03 28.49
CA THR A 5 13.08 -3.11 27.49
C THR A 5 14.46 -3.74 27.28
N ALA A 6 14.93 -4.52 28.26
CA ALA A 6 16.03 -5.43 27.96
C ALA A 6 15.53 -6.46 26.95
N PHE A 7 16.01 -6.36 25.71
CA PHE A 7 15.67 -7.31 24.64
C PHE A 7 16.06 -8.73 25.05
N ASN A 8 15.07 -9.63 25.17
CA ASN A 8 15.33 -11.00 25.56
C ASN A 8 15.70 -11.83 24.32
N TYR A 9 16.98 -11.95 24.03
CA TYR A 9 17.50 -12.75 22.91
C TYR A 9 17.15 -14.25 22.96
N LYS A 10 16.80 -14.79 24.15
CA LYS A 10 16.44 -16.20 24.32
C LYS A 10 14.99 -16.50 23.93
N ASP A 11 14.15 -15.49 23.88
CA ASP A 11 12.75 -15.64 23.47
C ASP A 11 12.65 -15.58 21.94
N LYS A 12 12.48 -16.75 21.31
CA LYS A 12 12.30 -16.87 19.86
C LYS A 12 10.86 -16.58 19.40
N ALA A 13 9.93 -16.34 20.31
CA ALA A 13 8.60 -15.87 19.95
C ALA A 13 8.71 -14.48 19.29
N ALA A 14 7.72 -14.16 18.48
CA ALA A 14 7.61 -12.82 17.91
C ALA A 14 7.78 -11.76 19.01
N THR A 15 8.60 -10.74 18.75
CA THR A 15 8.92 -9.70 19.74
C THR A 15 7.64 -9.08 20.28
N LYS A 16 7.38 -9.28 21.59
CA LYS A 16 6.20 -8.71 22.26
C LYS A 16 6.41 -7.22 22.46
N LEU A 17 5.56 -6.42 21.85
CA LEU A 17 5.58 -4.97 21.98
C LEU A 17 4.77 -4.54 23.19
N SER A 18 5.35 -3.65 24.03
CA SER A 18 4.62 -3.03 25.14
C SER A 18 3.47 -2.15 24.63
N ASP A 19 2.46 -1.90 25.45
CA ASP A 19 1.33 -1.06 25.05
C ASP A 19 1.75 0.40 24.79
N ASP A 20 2.74 0.90 25.53
CA ASP A 20 3.34 2.22 25.31
C ASP A 20 4.08 2.30 23.98
N PHE A 21 4.82 1.27 23.63
CA PHE A 21 5.48 1.16 22.35
C PHE A 21 4.46 1.11 21.21
N LYS A 22 3.42 0.27 21.31
CA LYS A 22 2.34 0.19 20.33
C LYS A 22 1.66 1.53 20.14
N ARG A 23 1.31 2.23 21.20
CA ARG A 23 0.68 3.56 21.15
C ARG A 23 1.51 4.57 20.39
N LYS A 24 2.84 4.52 20.49
CA LYS A 24 3.77 5.45 19.84
C LYS A 24 4.09 5.07 18.38
N PHE A 25 4.31 3.79 18.14
CA PHE A 25 4.91 3.31 16.90
C PHE A 25 4.00 2.42 16.05
N THR A 26 2.76 2.16 16.46
CA THR A 26 1.79 1.48 15.61
C THR A 26 0.64 2.40 15.21
N VAL A 27 -0.02 2.06 14.13
CA VAL A 27 -1.27 2.68 13.66
C VAL A 27 -2.22 1.57 13.22
N ASN A 28 -3.50 1.79 13.42
CA ASN A 28 -4.51 0.87 12.88
C ASN A 28 -4.94 1.37 11.50
N ILE A 29 -4.74 0.53 10.48
CA ILE A 29 -5.13 0.81 9.10
C ILE A 29 -6.15 -0.25 8.70
N LYS A 30 -7.41 0.16 8.50
CA LYS A 30 -8.52 -0.72 8.09
C LYS A 30 -8.68 -1.97 8.97
N GLY A 31 -8.57 -1.80 10.29
CA GLY A 31 -8.72 -2.88 11.27
C GLY A 31 -7.47 -3.77 11.44
N LYS A 32 -6.37 -3.48 10.76
CA LYS A 32 -5.08 -4.16 10.92
C LYS A 32 -4.05 -3.23 11.54
N ASP A 33 -3.36 -3.72 12.54
CA ASP A 33 -2.27 -2.96 13.16
C ASP A 33 -1.02 -3.04 12.27
N ALA A 34 -0.42 -1.87 12.04
CA ALA A 34 0.81 -1.72 11.27
C ALA A 34 1.84 -0.96 12.10
N ILE A 35 3.11 -1.33 11.95
CA ILE A 35 4.22 -0.66 12.63
C ILE A 35 4.83 0.42 11.74
N LYS A 36 5.23 1.54 12.33
CA LYS A 36 6.00 2.58 11.64
C LYS A 36 7.45 2.16 11.49
N LEU A 37 8.14 2.66 10.45
CA LEU A 37 9.55 2.37 10.22
C LEU A 37 10.42 2.80 11.40
N GLU A 38 10.11 3.94 12.03
CA GLU A 38 10.80 4.42 13.22
C GLU A 38 10.72 3.42 14.38
N GLY A 39 9.59 2.73 14.53
CA GLY A 39 9.42 1.69 15.53
C GLY A 39 10.30 0.47 15.28
N LEU A 40 10.36 0.00 14.03
CA LEU A 40 11.28 -1.10 13.66
C LEU A 40 12.73 -0.71 13.88
N THR A 41 13.11 0.51 13.53
CA THR A 41 14.46 1.03 13.73
C THR A 41 14.82 1.13 15.21
N ALA A 42 13.90 1.59 16.07
CA ALA A 42 14.10 1.66 17.51
C ALA A 42 14.38 0.28 18.12
N ILE A 43 13.55 -0.74 17.76
CA ILE A 43 13.77 -2.12 18.23
C ILE A 43 15.09 -2.67 17.70
N ALA A 44 15.45 -2.40 16.45
CA ALA A 44 16.71 -2.87 15.88
C ALA A 44 17.92 -2.29 16.62
N HIS A 45 17.88 -1.01 17.03
CA HIS A 45 18.92 -0.39 17.87
C HIS A 45 18.99 -1.05 19.25
N GLU A 46 17.85 -1.29 19.91
CA GLU A 46 17.81 -1.98 21.19
C GLU A 46 18.38 -3.41 21.10
N LYS A 47 18.15 -4.07 19.95
CA LYS A 47 18.71 -5.39 19.62
C LYS A 47 20.18 -5.34 19.20
N GLY A 48 20.85 -4.20 19.27
CA GLY A 48 22.28 -4.08 18.99
C GLY A 48 22.60 -4.10 17.49
N MET A 49 21.78 -3.45 16.67
CA MET A 49 22.08 -3.23 15.25
C MET A 49 23.37 -2.40 15.11
N TRP A 50 24.36 -2.95 14.40
CA TRP A 50 25.64 -2.27 14.12
C TRP A 50 25.81 -1.91 12.64
N LYS A 51 24.97 -2.45 11.75
CA LYS A 51 24.97 -2.17 10.32
C LYS A 51 23.57 -1.88 9.82
N PHE A 52 23.41 -0.81 9.06
CA PHE A 52 22.16 -0.46 8.38
C PHE A 52 22.49 0.29 7.09
N GLU A 53 22.52 -0.42 5.98
CA GLU A 53 22.92 0.10 4.67
C GLU A 53 21.86 -0.20 3.63
N THR A 54 21.59 0.77 2.76
CA THR A 54 20.70 0.60 1.62
C THR A 54 21.43 0.97 0.33
N GLU A 55 21.40 0.07 -0.63
CA GLU A 55 21.97 0.24 -1.96
C GLU A 55 20.87 0.23 -3.03
N ILE A 56 21.07 1.00 -4.11
CA ILE A 56 20.18 0.98 -5.26
C ILE A 56 20.66 -0.12 -6.21
N ILE A 57 19.81 -1.12 -6.43
CA ILE A 57 20.08 -2.23 -7.34
C ILE A 57 19.66 -1.89 -8.77
N GLN A 58 18.54 -1.16 -8.91
CA GLN A 58 18.01 -0.79 -10.20
C GLN A 58 17.42 0.62 -10.15
N PHE A 59 17.85 1.46 -11.09
CA PHE A 59 17.24 2.76 -11.32
C PHE A 59 15.99 2.65 -12.19
N PRO A 60 14.96 3.49 -11.95
CA PRO A 60 13.79 3.53 -12.81
C PRO A 60 14.14 4.06 -14.19
N ALA A 61 13.67 3.39 -15.24
CA ALA A 61 13.85 3.75 -16.65
C ALA A 61 12.69 3.21 -17.49
N ASP A 62 12.50 3.73 -18.70
CA ASP A 62 11.47 3.24 -19.63
C ASP A 62 11.62 1.75 -19.93
N SER A 63 12.87 1.27 -20.07
CA SER A 63 13.18 -0.12 -20.37
C SER A 63 12.76 -1.12 -19.28
N ASN A 64 12.51 -0.66 -18.05
CA ASN A 64 12.12 -1.49 -16.91
C ASN A 64 10.80 -1.06 -16.26
N GLN A 65 9.92 -0.42 -17.03
CA GLN A 65 8.62 0.07 -16.57
C GLN A 65 8.72 1.00 -15.36
N TRP A 66 9.73 1.86 -15.35
CA TRP A 66 10.02 2.81 -14.27
C TRP A 66 10.17 2.13 -12.90
N THR A 67 10.71 0.91 -12.87
CA THR A 67 10.88 0.15 -11.63
C THR A 67 12.21 0.48 -10.96
N ALA A 68 12.14 1.05 -9.75
CA ALA A 68 13.26 1.17 -8.83
C ALA A 68 13.34 -0.06 -7.94
N ILE A 69 14.56 -0.58 -7.69
CA ILE A 69 14.81 -1.66 -6.74
C ILE A 69 15.94 -1.23 -5.82
N CYS A 70 15.70 -1.32 -4.52
CA CYS A 70 16.70 -1.12 -3.48
C CYS A 70 16.87 -2.39 -2.66
N LYS A 71 18.06 -2.59 -2.11
CA LYS A 71 18.38 -3.66 -1.16
C LYS A 71 18.89 -3.05 0.13
N THR A 72 18.33 -3.47 1.24
CA THR A 72 18.82 -3.08 2.56
C THR A 72 19.47 -4.26 3.25
N THR A 73 20.61 -4.01 3.88
CA THR A 73 21.37 -4.95 4.71
C THR A 73 21.39 -4.45 6.14
N VAL A 74 20.95 -5.30 7.08
CA VAL A 74 20.93 -5.07 8.51
C VAL A 74 21.87 -6.07 9.17
N GLY A 75 22.87 -5.60 9.89
CA GLY A 75 23.77 -6.41 10.72
C GLY A 75 23.52 -6.15 12.20
N GLY A 76 23.56 -7.19 12.99
CA GLY A 76 23.34 -7.10 14.43
C GLY A 76 23.66 -8.41 15.13
N TYR A 77 23.02 -8.66 16.26
CA TYR A 77 23.23 -9.86 17.07
C TYR A 77 21.95 -10.69 17.17
N ASP A 78 22.10 -12.00 17.25
CA ASP A 78 21.04 -12.94 17.56
C ASP A 78 21.56 -14.02 18.52
N TYR A 79 20.65 -14.65 19.25
CA TYR A 79 20.98 -15.71 20.19
C TYR A 79 21.11 -17.05 19.48
N ASP A 80 22.24 -17.72 19.71
CA ASP A 80 22.48 -19.10 19.28
C ASP A 80 22.14 -20.06 20.42
N PRO A 81 21.07 -20.85 20.31
CA PRO A 81 20.66 -21.78 21.36
C PRO A 81 21.62 -22.99 21.54
N VAL A 82 22.46 -23.27 20.54
CA VAL A 82 23.40 -24.39 20.61
C VAL A 82 24.62 -24.02 21.46
N THR A 83 25.12 -22.81 21.27
CA THR A 83 26.29 -22.31 21.98
C THR A 83 25.97 -21.51 23.24
N ASP A 84 24.69 -21.19 23.49
CA ASP A 84 24.18 -20.30 24.54
C ASP A 84 24.87 -18.90 24.50
N LYS A 85 25.18 -18.40 23.30
CA LYS A 85 25.90 -17.13 23.10
C LYS A 85 25.22 -16.27 22.06
N LEU A 86 25.51 -14.98 22.09
CA LEU A 86 25.18 -14.07 20.98
C LEU A 86 26.14 -14.34 19.82
N ARG A 87 25.59 -14.35 18.62
CA ARG A 87 26.33 -14.41 17.35
C ARG A 87 25.98 -13.22 16.48
N GLU A 88 26.93 -12.80 15.67
CA GLU A 88 26.66 -11.83 14.61
C GLU A 88 25.77 -12.45 13.51
N VAL A 89 24.79 -11.68 13.07
CA VAL A 89 23.89 -12.04 11.98
C VAL A 89 23.72 -10.88 11.02
N VAL A 90 23.49 -11.23 9.76
CA VAL A 90 23.21 -10.26 8.71
C VAL A 90 21.96 -10.68 7.97
N TYR A 91 21.01 -9.78 7.87
CA TYR A 91 19.78 -9.94 7.10
C TYR A 91 19.73 -8.95 5.96
N SER A 92 19.27 -9.39 4.81
CA SER A 92 19.04 -8.50 3.69
C SER A 92 17.65 -8.74 3.09
N ASP A 93 17.06 -7.68 2.57
CA ASP A 93 15.85 -7.77 1.79
C ASP A 93 15.80 -6.69 0.71
N ILE A 94 14.95 -6.89 -0.28
CA ILE A 94 14.73 -5.97 -1.37
C ILE A 94 13.38 -5.27 -1.22
N GLY A 95 13.31 -4.03 -1.73
CA GLY A 95 12.07 -3.28 -1.93
C GLY A 95 12.03 -2.77 -3.35
N ASP A 96 10.85 -2.78 -3.92
CA ASP A 96 10.59 -2.31 -5.27
C ASP A 96 9.49 -1.25 -5.29
N ALA A 97 9.58 -0.35 -6.26
CA ALA A 97 8.57 0.67 -6.50
C ALA A 97 8.48 1.01 -7.99
N ASN A 98 7.26 1.03 -8.51
CA ASN A 98 6.97 1.35 -9.90
C ASN A 98 5.54 1.90 -10.05
N VAL A 99 5.13 2.17 -11.31
CA VAL A 99 3.82 2.71 -11.64
C VAL A 99 2.64 1.82 -11.23
N ASN A 100 2.87 0.50 -11.07
CA ASN A 100 1.82 -0.47 -10.78
C ASN A 100 1.64 -0.72 -9.28
N ASN A 101 2.64 -0.38 -8.45
CA ASN A 101 2.63 -0.63 -7.02
C ASN A 101 2.83 0.62 -6.15
N CYS A 102 2.77 1.80 -6.76
CA CYS A 102 2.80 3.09 -6.08
C CYS A 102 1.69 4.00 -6.60
N THR A 103 1.13 4.84 -5.73
CA THR A 103 0.16 5.85 -6.13
C THR A 103 0.79 6.90 -7.04
N LYS A 104 -0.01 7.60 -7.85
CA LYS A 104 0.46 8.67 -8.75
C LYS A 104 1.21 9.79 -8.01
N MET A 105 0.86 10.03 -6.75
CA MET A 105 1.54 11.05 -5.91
C MET A 105 3.00 10.68 -5.61
N VAL A 106 3.35 9.39 -5.68
CA VAL A 106 4.68 8.87 -5.37
C VAL A 106 5.53 8.69 -6.63
N ALA A 107 4.98 8.92 -7.83
CA ALA A 107 5.64 8.66 -9.11
C ALA A 107 7.04 9.32 -9.24
N ALA A 108 7.23 10.51 -8.66
CA ALA A 108 8.55 11.21 -8.65
C ALA A 108 9.52 10.65 -7.59
N ALA A 109 9.14 9.66 -6.80
CA ALA A 109 9.87 9.21 -5.62
C ALA A 109 10.06 7.68 -5.55
N TYR A 110 10.03 6.97 -6.68
CA TYR A 110 10.17 5.50 -6.70
C TYR A 110 11.40 4.99 -5.97
N ILE A 111 12.57 5.62 -6.15
CA ILE A 111 13.79 5.22 -5.44
C ILE A 111 13.61 5.32 -3.93
N ARG A 112 13.03 6.41 -3.44
CA ARG A 112 12.78 6.60 -2.00
C ARG A 112 11.77 5.58 -1.46
N MET A 113 10.72 5.28 -2.23
CA MET A 113 9.73 4.28 -1.84
C MET A 113 10.33 2.88 -1.83
N ALA A 114 11.11 2.49 -2.85
CA ALA A 114 11.83 1.23 -2.89
C ALA A 114 12.80 1.09 -1.71
N SER A 115 13.55 2.17 -1.40
CA SER A 115 14.43 2.23 -0.24
C SER A 115 13.67 2.01 1.08
N THR A 116 12.58 2.72 1.31
CA THR A 116 11.78 2.59 2.54
C THR A 116 11.20 1.19 2.70
N ARG A 117 10.73 0.58 1.61
CA ARG A 117 10.22 -0.81 1.60
C ARG A 117 11.30 -1.83 1.88
N SER A 118 12.50 -1.68 1.30
CA SER A 118 13.62 -2.58 1.57
C SER A 118 14.09 -2.50 3.03
N GLN A 119 14.12 -1.28 3.58
CA GLN A 119 14.44 -1.04 4.99
C GLN A 119 13.44 -1.73 5.92
N ALA A 120 12.14 -1.53 5.69
CA ALA A 120 11.09 -2.14 6.47
C ALA A 120 11.19 -3.68 6.48
N ARG A 121 11.35 -4.29 5.30
CA ARG A 121 11.45 -5.75 5.15
C ARG A 121 12.70 -6.32 5.85
N ALA A 122 13.86 -5.69 5.65
CA ALA A 122 15.11 -6.14 6.29
C ALA A 122 15.05 -5.99 7.82
N LEU A 123 14.53 -4.87 8.32
CA LEU A 123 14.35 -4.63 9.75
C LEU A 123 13.36 -5.62 10.38
N ARG A 124 12.24 -5.93 9.72
CA ARG A 124 11.27 -6.93 10.19
C ARG A 124 11.91 -8.30 10.35
N LYS A 125 12.71 -8.74 9.38
CA LYS A 125 13.47 -9.99 9.49
C LYS A 125 14.42 -10.00 10.68
N TYR A 126 15.17 -8.92 10.87
CA TYR A 126 16.11 -8.80 11.95
C TYR A 126 15.43 -8.71 13.32
N THR A 127 14.36 -7.94 13.45
CA THR A 127 13.64 -7.72 14.72
C THR A 127 12.65 -8.83 15.07
N ASN A 128 12.36 -9.73 14.12
CA ASN A 128 11.34 -10.78 14.25
C ASN A 128 9.95 -10.22 14.61
N ILE A 129 9.55 -9.14 13.94
CA ILE A 129 8.23 -8.49 14.10
C ILE A 129 7.28 -8.96 13.01
N ASP A 130 6.12 -9.51 13.41
CA ASP A 130 5.08 -9.98 12.47
C ASP A 130 4.22 -8.85 11.89
N LEU A 131 4.19 -7.68 12.55
CA LEU A 131 3.41 -6.55 12.04
C LEU A 131 3.97 -6.05 10.72
N VAL A 132 3.08 -5.81 9.75
CA VAL A 132 3.45 -5.18 8.48
C VAL A 132 3.86 -3.73 8.74
N CYS A 133 4.89 -3.25 8.06
CA CYS A 133 5.26 -1.84 8.17
C CYS A 133 4.31 -0.97 7.36
N THR A 134 4.02 0.23 7.86
CA THR A 134 3.16 1.20 7.15
C THR A 134 3.62 1.48 5.73
N SER A 135 4.94 1.54 5.50
CA SER A 135 5.52 1.75 4.17
C SER A 135 5.34 0.58 3.19
N GLU A 136 4.98 -0.61 3.69
CA GLU A 136 4.66 -1.78 2.87
C GLU A 136 3.16 -1.84 2.56
N MET A 137 2.32 -1.17 3.35
CA MET A 137 0.86 -1.17 3.17
C MET A 137 0.40 -0.27 2.03
N ASP A 138 1.19 0.73 1.64
CA ASP A 138 0.91 1.58 0.48
C ASP A 138 0.82 0.80 -0.85
N SER A 139 1.32 -0.43 -0.87
CA SER A 139 1.15 -1.36 -2.00
C SER A 139 -0.15 -2.17 -1.94
N VAL A 140 -0.85 -2.14 -0.80
CA VAL A 140 -2.10 -2.90 -0.54
C VAL A 140 -3.29 -1.96 -0.38
N THR A 141 -3.06 -0.64 -0.26
CA THR A 141 -4.15 0.33 -0.25
C THR A 141 -4.72 0.48 -1.64
N GLU A 142 -5.97 0.22 -1.81
CA GLU A 142 -7.05 0.59 -2.72
C GLU A 142 -6.81 1.69 -3.78
N ASP A 143 -5.57 2.14 -3.97
CA ASP A 143 -5.11 3.08 -4.98
C ASP A 143 -4.12 2.46 -5.99
N ALA A 144 -4.15 1.15 -6.26
CA ALA A 144 -4.00 0.75 -7.65
C ALA A 144 -5.11 1.53 -8.35
N PRO A 145 -4.82 2.43 -9.31
CA PRO A 145 -5.89 3.15 -9.98
C PRO A 145 -6.87 2.07 -10.40
N GLU A 146 -8.10 2.13 -9.86
CA GLU A 146 -9.14 1.19 -10.28
C GLU A 146 -9.07 1.16 -11.81
N PRO A 147 -9.02 0.00 -12.43
CA PRO A 147 -8.93 -0.07 -13.86
C PRO A 147 -10.03 0.81 -14.44
N GLN A 148 -9.71 1.61 -15.43
CA GLN A 148 -10.69 2.45 -16.10
C GLN A 148 -11.80 1.57 -16.66
N ILE A 149 -12.99 2.12 -16.75
CA ILE A 149 -14.17 1.50 -17.33
C ILE A 149 -13.81 0.73 -18.61
N SER A 150 -14.20 -0.54 -18.68
CA SER A 150 -13.86 -1.41 -19.80
C SER A 150 -14.62 -1.02 -21.09
N MET A 151 -14.10 -1.45 -22.24
CA MET A 151 -14.80 -1.24 -23.53
C MET A 151 -16.18 -1.91 -23.56
N GLU A 152 -16.34 -3.02 -22.85
CA GLU A 152 -17.62 -3.74 -22.72
C GLU A 152 -18.61 -2.90 -21.91
N GLN A 153 -18.20 -2.37 -20.77
CA GLN A 153 -19.01 -1.48 -19.94
C GLN A 153 -19.36 -0.18 -20.68
N LEU A 154 -18.41 0.42 -21.42
CA LEU A 154 -18.67 1.60 -22.24
C LEU A 154 -19.75 1.32 -23.30
N THR A 155 -19.70 0.15 -23.91
CA THR A 155 -20.69 -0.27 -24.92
C THR A 155 -22.05 -0.48 -24.26
N GLU A 156 -22.12 -1.11 -23.10
CA GLU A 156 -23.36 -1.32 -22.36
C GLU A 156 -23.99 0.00 -21.91
N VAL A 157 -23.20 0.94 -21.36
CA VAL A 157 -23.66 2.28 -21.02
C VAL A 157 -24.27 3.00 -22.20
N LYS A 158 -23.60 2.98 -23.38
CA LYS A 158 -24.13 3.58 -24.61
C LYS A 158 -25.46 2.95 -25.03
N ASN A 159 -25.57 1.63 -24.98
CA ASN A 159 -26.79 0.92 -25.33
C ASN A 159 -27.94 1.24 -24.37
N LEU A 160 -27.67 1.34 -23.06
CA LEU A 160 -28.67 1.69 -22.06
C LEU A 160 -29.17 3.14 -22.22
N ILE A 161 -28.28 4.10 -22.45
CA ILE A 161 -28.67 5.50 -22.75
C ILE A 161 -29.61 5.55 -23.94
N LYS A 162 -29.26 4.85 -25.02
CA LYS A 162 -30.08 4.81 -26.25
C LYS A 162 -31.41 4.10 -26.01
N ALA A 163 -31.39 2.94 -25.35
CA ALA A 163 -32.59 2.14 -25.09
C ALA A 163 -33.59 2.84 -24.16
N LYS A 164 -33.09 3.60 -23.19
CA LYS A 164 -33.91 4.36 -22.23
C LYS A 164 -34.25 5.79 -22.71
N ASN A 165 -33.78 6.17 -23.91
CA ASN A 165 -33.95 7.50 -24.47
C ASN A 165 -33.58 8.65 -23.53
N ILE A 166 -32.43 8.49 -22.81
CA ILE A 166 -31.95 9.48 -21.84
C ILE A 166 -31.27 10.61 -22.60
N ASP A 167 -31.73 11.84 -22.39
CA ASP A 167 -31.12 13.00 -23.03
C ASP A 167 -29.75 13.32 -22.42
N SER A 168 -28.93 14.04 -23.19
CA SER A 168 -27.53 14.33 -22.79
C SER A 168 -27.40 15.18 -21.55
N VAL A 169 -28.38 16.06 -21.30
CA VAL A 169 -28.34 16.95 -20.10
C VAL A 169 -28.69 16.14 -18.85
N ALA A 170 -29.74 15.31 -18.91
CA ALA A 170 -30.12 14.43 -17.80
C ALA A 170 -29.00 13.43 -17.49
N PHE A 171 -28.35 12.87 -18.50
CA PHE A 171 -27.22 11.98 -18.31
C PHE A 171 -26.01 12.69 -17.71
N GLY A 172 -25.67 13.90 -18.17
CA GLY A 172 -24.59 14.71 -17.63
C GLY A 172 -24.81 15.07 -16.16
N ASN A 173 -26.03 15.46 -15.80
CA ASN A 173 -26.40 15.76 -14.41
C ASN A 173 -26.30 14.50 -13.51
N MET A 174 -26.71 13.35 -14.01
CA MET A 174 -26.58 12.07 -13.31
C MET A 174 -25.12 11.75 -13.03
N LEU A 175 -24.24 11.84 -14.01
CA LEU A 175 -22.80 11.59 -13.86
C LEU A 175 -22.16 12.55 -12.84
N PHE A 176 -22.50 13.83 -12.94
CA PHE A 176 -21.96 14.82 -12.02
C PHE A 176 -22.42 14.59 -10.58
N THR A 177 -23.71 14.28 -10.38
CA THR A 177 -24.27 14.02 -9.05
C THR A 177 -23.69 12.75 -8.42
N MET A 178 -23.49 11.69 -9.22
CA MET A 178 -23.03 10.39 -8.69
C MET A 178 -21.52 10.33 -8.48
N PHE A 179 -20.75 10.91 -9.40
CA PHE A 179 -19.31 10.67 -9.46
C PHE A 179 -18.46 11.94 -9.50
N ASN A 180 -19.08 13.12 -9.58
CA ASN A 180 -18.41 14.41 -9.80
C ASN A 180 -17.55 14.41 -11.09
N HIS A 181 -18.00 13.67 -12.11
CA HIS A 181 -17.36 13.58 -13.42
C HIS A 181 -18.30 14.12 -14.52
N GLN A 182 -17.70 14.72 -15.55
CA GLN A 182 -18.44 15.18 -16.74
C GLN A 182 -18.36 14.18 -17.91
N ASN A 183 -17.45 13.20 -17.80
CA ASN A 183 -17.21 12.23 -18.87
C ASN A 183 -17.17 10.80 -18.28
N TYR A 184 -18.10 9.94 -18.69
CA TYR A 184 -18.19 8.57 -18.23
C TYR A 184 -17.01 7.68 -18.68
N MET A 185 -16.24 8.09 -19.69
CA MET A 185 -15.01 7.38 -20.09
C MET A 185 -13.88 7.49 -19.04
N GLN A 186 -14.00 8.40 -18.09
CA GLN A 186 -13.04 8.60 -17.00
C GLN A 186 -13.40 7.82 -15.73
N LEU A 187 -14.52 7.13 -15.73
CA LEU A 187 -14.97 6.31 -14.61
C LEU A 187 -14.07 5.09 -14.43
N THR A 188 -14.03 4.59 -13.19
CA THR A 188 -13.41 3.30 -12.89
C THR A 188 -14.37 2.15 -13.20
N VAL A 189 -13.87 0.91 -13.24
CA VAL A 189 -14.72 -0.30 -13.45
C VAL A 189 -15.84 -0.36 -12.42
N ASN A 190 -15.57 -0.07 -11.14
CA ASN A 190 -16.61 -0.10 -10.09
C ASN A 190 -17.64 1.01 -10.26
N GLN A 191 -17.19 2.21 -10.62
CA GLN A 191 -18.09 3.31 -10.96
C GLN A 191 -18.91 2.99 -12.22
N GLY A 192 -18.31 2.32 -13.22
CA GLY A 192 -18.98 1.81 -14.40
C GLY A 192 -20.10 0.82 -14.08
N ASN A 193 -19.84 -0.15 -13.19
CA ASN A 193 -20.85 -1.09 -12.71
C ASN A 193 -22.01 -0.38 -11.99
N THR A 194 -21.69 0.60 -11.14
CA THR A 194 -22.71 1.39 -10.45
C THR A 194 -23.55 2.20 -11.42
N LEU A 195 -22.91 2.81 -12.44
CA LEU A 195 -23.63 3.55 -13.50
C LEU A 195 -24.55 2.63 -14.29
N ILE A 196 -24.08 1.46 -14.71
CA ILE A 196 -24.88 0.46 -15.46
C ILE A 196 -26.11 0.05 -14.64
N ALA A 197 -25.94 -0.29 -13.36
CA ALA A 197 -27.04 -0.65 -12.47
C ALA A 197 -28.07 0.50 -12.33
N THR A 198 -27.60 1.74 -12.21
CA THR A 198 -28.46 2.92 -12.13
C THR A 198 -29.21 3.14 -13.43
N LEU A 199 -28.57 3.00 -14.59
CA LEU A 199 -29.21 3.13 -15.90
C LEU A 199 -30.23 2.02 -16.16
N GLN A 200 -29.98 0.80 -15.70
CA GLN A 200 -30.92 -0.31 -15.79
C GLN A 200 -32.21 -0.03 -14.97
N ALA A 201 -32.05 0.54 -13.78
CA ALA A 201 -33.14 0.94 -12.92
C ALA A 201 -33.84 2.24 -13.33
N TYR A 202 -33.25 3.03 -14.23
CA TYR A 202 -33.79 4.32 -14.64
C TYR A 202 -35.13 4.16 -15.34
N VAL A 203 -36.12 4.87 -14.81
CA VAL A 203 -37.46 5.03 -15.46
C VAL A 203 -37.55 6.48 -15.95
N ALA A 204 -37.74 6.66 -17.23
CA ALA A 204 -37.91 8.00 -17.79
C ALA A 204 -39.13 8.68 -17.14
N PRO A 205 -39.05 9.94 -16.67
CA PRO A 205 -40.21 10.68 -16.23
C PRO A 205 -41.22 10.71 -17.37
N ASN A 206 -42.45 10.22 -17.15
CA ASN A 206 -43.50 10.20 -18.11
C ASN A 206 -43.69 11.61 -18.72
N SER A 207 -43.43 11.74 -20.01
CA SER A 207 -43.85 12.90 -20.79
C SER A 207 -45.39 12.81 -21.04
N SER A 208 -46.14 12.98 -19.98
CA SER A 208 -47.60 13.06 -20.04
C SER A 208 -48.04 14.15 -19.08
N GLN A 209 -48.02 15.37 -19.62
CA GLN A 209 -49.04 16.39 -19.35
C GLN A 209 -48.69 17.64 -20.15
N THR A 210 -49.27 17.76 -21.33
CA THR A 210 -49.80 19.00 -21.89
C THR A 210 -51.12 18.69 -22.51
#